data_30c873e5e22dadf01f00f76850cc045a
#
_entry.id   30c873e5e22dadf01f00f76850cc045a
#
_cell.length_a   1.000
_cell.length_b   1.000
_cell.length_c   1.000
_cell.angle_alpha   90.00
_cell.angle_beta   90.00
_cell.angle_gamma   90.00
#
_symmetry.space_group_name_H-M   'P 1'
#
loop_
_entity.id
_entity.type
_entity.pdbx_description
1 polymer ?
#
loop_
_entity_poly.entity_id
_entity_poly.type
_entity_poly.pdbx_seq_one_letter_code
_entity_poly.pdbx_strand_id
1 'polypeptide(L)'
;LVTCFGRAGTGKTFISIAAALSQVLSDFSPYKKLYVSRPVVQIGKDIGALPGTKEEKLSPYIQPYFDNLEVLFSRNGAPASSQVPLPSKTSVSTDSQRKQKKAQALKAAQPIFGSQFQQVGQPRKPYQWLIDSGLIEIEAMTFIRGRSIGHAFMIVDEAQNMTPHEAKTVITRIGEGSKVVLIGDLDQVDTPYLDGKSNGLIHTHERMKGHSITANVRLIHGVRSALSELASQVM
;
A
#
# COMPACT_ATOMS: atom_id res chain seq x y z
N LEU A 1 -14.01 -3.29 3.67
CA LEU A 1 -13.15 -2.40 4.42
C LEU A 1 -12.47 -3.18 5.55
N VAL A 2 -11.16 -2.97 5.75
CA VAL A 2 -10.42 -3.52 6.89
C VAL A 2 -9.74 -2.37 7.63
N THR A 3 -9.84 -2.32 8.96
CA THR A 3 -9.02 -1.45 9.80
C THR A 3 -8.00 -2.30 10.54
N CYS A 4 -6.72 -1.91 10.47
CA CYS A 4 -5.61 -2.64 11.07
C CYS A 4 -4.86 -1.73 12.05
N PHE A 5 -4.91 -2.08 13.32
CA PHE A 5 -4.26 -1.36 14.41
C PHE A 5 -3.04 -2.11 14.92
N GLY A 6 -2.04 -1.40 15.37
CA GLY A 6 -0.90 -1.99 16.06
C GLY A 6 0.18 -0.95 16.32
N ARG A 7 1.00 -1.19 17.32
CA ARG A 7 2.14 -0.32 17.61
C ARG A 7 3.19 -0.36 16.51
N ALA A 8 4.09 0.61 16.50
CA ALA A 8 5.23 0.61 15.62
C ALA A 8 6.00 -0.73 15.70
N GLY A 9 6.44 -1.24 14.56
CA GLY A 9 7.22 -2.49 14.51
C GLY A 9 6.43 -3.79 14.62
N THR A 10 5.10 -3.77 14.61
CA THR A 10 4.28 -4.99 14.58
C THR A 10 4.10 -5.59 13.19
N GLY A 11 4.72 -5.01 12.15
CA GLY A 11 4.67 -5.53 10.78
C GLY A 11 3.39 -5.21 10.00
N LYS A 12 2.56 -4.26 10.45
CA LYS A 12 1.29 -3.89 9.81
C LYS A 12 1.41 -3.69 8.29
N THR A 13 2.28 -2.78 7.88
CA THR A 13 2.49 -2.42 6.47
C THR A 13 3.02 -3.60 5.68
N PHE A 14 4.02 -4.32 6.21
CA PHE A 14 4.62 -5.49 5.57
C PHE A 14 3.60 -6.61 5.30
N ILE A 15 2.85 -7.01 6.33
CA ILE A 15 1.83 -8.07 6.22
C ILE A 15 0.72 -7.65 5.26
N SER A 16 0.30 -6.38 5.30
CA SER A 16 -0.75 -5.88 4.41
C SER A 16 -0.32 -5.86 2.95
N ILE A 17 0.93 -5.47 2.66
CA ILE A 17 1.49 -5.53 1.31
C ILE A 17 1.60 -6.98 0.83
N ALA A 18 2.10 -7.89 1.67
CA ALA A 18 2.21 -9.32 1.34
C ALA A 18 0.84 -9.93 1.03
N ALA A 19 -0.17 -9.66 1.87
CA ALA A 19 -1.53 -10.13 1.67
C ALA A 19 -2.18 -9.53 0.41
N ALA A 20 -1.93 -8.26 0.12
CA ALA A 20 -2.42 -7.60 -1.08
C ALA A 20 -1.80 -8.20 -2.34
N LEU A 21 -0.48 -8.36 -2.37
CA LEU A 21 0.23 -8.95 -3.50
C LEU A 21 -0.19 -10.39 -3.77
N SER A 22 -0.35 -11.20 -2.73
CA SER A 22 -0.85 -12.57 -2.86
C SER A 22 -2.21 -12.63 -3.54
N GLN A 23 -3.07 -11.64 -3.27
CA GLN A 23 -4.39 -11.55 -3.89
C GLN A 23 -4.33 -10.94 -5.30
N VAL A 24 -3.61 -9.84 -5.51
CA VAL A 24 -3.51 -9.16 -6.82
C VAL A 24 -2.84 -10.04 -7.87
N LEU A 25 -1.88 -10.86 -7.47
CA LEU A 25 -1.15 -11.78 -8.37
C LEU A 25 -1.90 -13.09 -8.63
N SER A 26 -2.98 -13.36 -7.90
CA SER A 26 -3.81 -14.55 -8.14
C SER A 26 -4.66 -14.40 -9.39
N ASP A 27 -4.73 -15.45 -10.22
CA ASP A 27 -5.53 -15.46 -11.45
C ASP A 27 -7.03 -15.34 -11.20
N PHE A 28 -7.50 -15.76 -10.04
CA PHE A 28 -8.91 -15.72 -9.63
C PHE A 28 -9.31 -14.49 -8.81
N SER A 29 -8.38 -13.54 -8.64
CA SER A 29 -8.63 -12.36 -7.83
C SER A 29 -9.54 -11.36 -8.53
N PRO A 30 -10.48 -10.73 -7.81
CA PRO A 30 -11.22 -9.58 -8.31
C PRO A 30 -10.35 -8.33 -8.44
N TYR A 31 -9.17 -8.30 -7.79
CA TYR A 31 -8.28 -7.14 -7.76
C TYR A 31 -7.29 -7.17 -8.91
N LYS A 32 -7.24 -6.07 -9.66
CA LYS A 32 -6.35 -5.92 -10.82
C LYS A 32 -5.05 -5.18 -10.49
N LYS A 33 -5.04 -4.44 -9.37
CA LYS A 33 -3.88 -3.65 -8.93
C LYS A 33 -3.89 -3.41 -7.43
N LEU A 34 -2.70 -3.15 -6.92
CA LEU A 34 -2.46 -2.67 -5.58
C LEU A 34 -2.21 -1.17 -5.60
N TYR A 35 -3.03 -0.41 -4.87
CA TYR A 35 -2.77 0.98 -4.55
C TYR A 35 -2.22 1.08 -3.14
N VAL A 36 -1.08 1.76 -2.97
CA VAL A 36 -0.56 2.11 -1.65
C VAL A 36 -0.55 3.62 -1.53
N SER A 37 -1.15 4.12 -0.47
CA SER A 37 -1.23 5.55 -0.22
C SER A 37 -0.92 5.87 1.24
N ARG A 38 -0.48 7.10 1.48
CA ARG A 38 -0.18 7.62 2.82
C ARG A 38 -0.63 9.08 2.92
N PRO A 39 -1.22 9.51 4.05
CA PRO A 39 -1.41 10.92 4.35
C PRO A 39 -0.06 11.65 4.37
N VAL A 40 -0.02 12.82 3.78
CA VAL A 40 1.19 13.67 3.87
C VAL A 40 1.04 14.52 5.12
N VAL A 41 1.80 14.19 6.15
CA VAL A 41 1.89 15.00 7.37
C VAL A 41 3.03 15.99 7.20
N GLN A 42 2.75 17.25 7.38
CA GLN A 42 3.77 18.30 7.40
C GLN A 42 4.48 18.26 8.75
N ILE A 43 5.60 17.57 8.81
CA ILE A 43 6.48 17.59 9.99
C ILE A 43 7.39 18.81 9.87
N GLY A 44 7.02 19.93 10.52
CA GLY A 44 7.81 21.16 10.53
C GLY A 44 7.37 22.21 9.50
N LYS A 45 8.24 23.21 9.25
CA LYS A 45 7.97 24.29 8.30
C LYS A 45 7.78 23.76 6.88
N ASP A 46 6.78 24.29 6.22
CA ASP A 46 6.26 23.98 4.87
C ASP A 46 7.23 23.27 3.92
N ILE A 47 6.93 22.01 3.56
CA ILE A 47 7.65 21.25 2.52
C ILE A 47 7.55 21.96 1.15
N GLY A 48 6.62 22.90 0.99
CA GLY A 48 6.44 23.69 -0.22
C GLY A 48 7.68 24.48 -0.65
N ALA A 49 8.57 24.80 0.30
CA ALA A 49 9.80 25.59 0.07
C ALA A 49 11.02 24.76 -0.31
N LEU A 50 10.96 23.42 -0.27
CA LEU A 50 12.09 22.60 -0.70
C LEU A 50 12.21 22.62 -2.23
N PRO A 51 13.41 22.91 -2.79
CA PRO A 51 13.64 22.79 -4.21
C PRO A 51 13.55 21.32 -4.62
N GLY A 52 13.03 21.03 -5.81
CA GLY A 52 12.93 19.69 -6.36
C GLY A 52 11.58 19.42 -7.01
N THR A 53 11.55 18.37 -7.84
CA THR A 53 10.33 17.90 -8.49
C THR A 53 9.37 17.32 -7.43
N LYS A 54 8.12 17.16 -7.83
CA LYS A 54 7.07 16.57 -6.97
C LYS A 54 7.44 15.15 -6.53
N GLU A 55 8.08 14.40 -7.43
CA GLU A 55 8.56 13.04 -7.23
C GLU A 55 9.69 12.99 -6.18
N GLU A 56 10.65 13.91 -6.26
CA GLU A 56 11.76 14.02 -5.30
C GLU A 56 11.25 14.34 -3.90
N LYS A 57 10.25 15.19 -3.78
CA LYS A 57 9.62 15.55 -2.50
C LYS A 57 8.85 14.39 -1.87
N LEU A 58 8.27 13.51 -2.69
CA LEU A 58 7.52 12.34 -2.22
C LEU A 58 8.41 11.11 -1.96
N SER A 59 9.62 11.08 -2.50
CA SER A 59 10.55 9.94 -2.38
C SER A 59 10.72 9.44 -0.93
N PRO A 60 10.94 10.28 0.09
CA PRO A 60 11.10 9.81 1.47
C PRO A 60 9.86 9.10 2.03
N TYR A 61 8.66 9.48 1.56
CA TYR A 61 7.39 8.86 1.98
C TYR A 61 7.11 7.53 1.30
N ILE A 62 7.72 7.31 0.14
CA ILE A 62 7.53 6.12 -0.71
C ILE A 62 8.60 5.05 -0.43
N GLN A 63 9.80 5.46 -0.04
CA GLN A 63 10.94 4.57 0.17
C GLN A 63 10.62 3.37 1.11
N PRO A 64 9.93 3.52 2.24
CA PRO A 64 9.60 2.39 3.10
C PRO A 64 8.80 1.27 2.42
N TYR A 65 8.03 1.59 1.39
CA TYR A 65 7.29 0.56 0.62
C TYR A 65 8.22 -0.20 -0.30
N PHE A 66 9.18 0.47 -0.92
CA PHE A 66 10.21 -0.19 -1.72
C PHE A 66 11.08 -1.13 -0.88
N ASP A 67 11.43 -0.71 0.34
CA ASP A 67 12.20 -1.54 1.28
C ASP A 67 11.41 -2.81 1.65
N ASN A 68 10.11 -2.69 1.92
CA ASN A 68 9.23 -3.83 2.16
C ASN A 68 9.13 -4.76 0.95
N LEU A 69 9.01 -4.21 -0.26
CA LEU A 69 9.00 -5.00 -1.49
C LEU A 69 10.33 -5.71 -1.72
N GLU A 70 11.45 -5.05 -1.42
CA GLU A 70 12.78 -5.65 -1.52
C GLU A 70 12.92 -6.86 -0.60
N VAL A 71 12.47 -6.76 0.64
CA VAL A 71 12.45 -7.87 1.60
C VAL A 71 11.55 -9.01 1.10
N LEU A 72 10.35 -8.70 0.60
CA LEU A 72 9.41 -9.71 0.10
C LEU A 72 9.93 -10.48 -1.13
N PHE A 73 10.70 -9.82 -1.99
CA PHE A 73 11.22 -10.40 -3.22
C PHE A 73 12.70 -10.81 -3.14
N SER A 74 13.40 -10.53 -2.03
CA SER A 74 14.78 -10.98 -1.84
C SER A 74 14.82 -12.48 -1.60
N ARG A 75 15.63 -13.20 -2.39
CA ARG A 75 15.81 -14.65 -2.28
C ARG A 75 16.48 -15.10 -0.97
N ASN A 76 17.06 -14.20 -0.20
CA ASN A 76 17.85 -14.51 0.99
C ASN A 76 17.02 -14.64 2.29
N GLY A 77 15.71 -14.43 2.24
CA GLY A 77 14.81 -14.51 3.41
C GLY A 77 13.85 -15.72 3.38
N ALA A 78 13.84 -16.51 2.33
CA ALA A 78 12.97 -17.68 2.27
C ALA A 78 13.68 -18.90 2.89
N PRO A 79 13.09 -19.59 3.90
CA PRO A 79 13.50 -20.92 4.26
C PRO A 79 13.34 -21.82 3.02
N ALA A 80 14.29 -22.72 2.81
CA ALA A 80 14.48 -23.56 1.61
C ALA A 80 13.32 -24.56 1.29
N SER A 81 12.08 -24.25 1.59
CA SER A 81 10.94 -25.17 1.43
C SER A 81 9.66 -24.59 0.84
N SER A 82 9.69 -23.41 0.23
CA SER A 82 8.54 -22.94 -0.54
C SER A 82 8.98 -22.38 -1.88
N GLN A 83 9.23 -23.30 -2.82
CA GLN A 83 9.19 -22.99 -4.24
C GLN A 83 7.73 -22.70 -4.58
N VAL A 84 7.37 -21.45 -4.69
CA VAL A 84 6.18 -21.06 -5.47
C VAL A 84 6.54 -21.36 -6.92
N PRO A 85 5.86 -22.31 -7.59
CA PRO A 85 6.16 -22.61 -8.99
C PRO A 85 5.83 -21.37 -9.81
N LEU A 86 6.80 -20.83 -10.52
CA LEU A 86 6.51 -20.00 -11.69
C LEU A 86 5.63 -20.85 -12.62
N PRO A 87 4.51 -20.34 -13.15
CA PRO A 87 3.68 -21.08 -14.06
C PRO A 87 4.51 -21.47 -15.27
N SER A 88 4.83 -22.77 -15.36
CA SER A 88 5.42 -23.39 -16.52
C SER A 88 4.46 -23.20 -17.70
N LYS A 89 5.00 -22.75 -18.82
CA LYS A 89 4.30 -22.66 -20.11
C LYS A 89 3.85 -24.07 -20.52
N THR A 90 2.61 -24.41 -20.19
CA THR A 90 1.93 -25.55 -20.79
C THR A 90 0.92 -25.00 -21.79
N SER A 91 1.16 -25.32 -23.04
CA SER A 91 0.35 -25.02 -24.19
C SER A 91 -1.04 -25.66 -24.11
N VAL A 92 -2.09 -24.83 -24.03
CA VAL A 92 -3.41 -25.21 -24.58
C VAL A 92 -3.95 -24.00 -25.30
N SER A 93 -4.26 -24.23 -26.56
CA SER A 93 -4.77 -23.34 -27.60
C SER A 93 -6.15 -22.78 -27.29
N THR A 94 -6.44 -21.62 -27.90
CA THR A 94 -7.72 -20.89 -28.00
C THR A 94 -7.97 -19.84 -26.90
N ASP A 95 -7.27 -18.70 -27.01
CA ASP A 95 -7.86 -17.40 -26.70
C ASP A 95 -6.98 -16.21 -27.16
N SER A 96 -6.57 -16.21 -28.42
CA SER A 96 -5.67 -15.22 -29.01
C SER A 96 -6.26 -13.79 -29.05
N GLN A 97 -7.58 -13.65 -29.12
CA GLN A 97 -8.21 -12.32 -29.24
C GLN A 97 -8.38 -11.62 -27.88
N ARG A 98 -8.52 -12.36 -26.78
CA ARG A 98 -8.64 -11.78 -25.43
C ARG A 98 -7.29 -11.29 -24.90
N LYS A 99 -6.19 -11.97 -25.26
CA LYS A 99 -4.83 -11.57 -24.90
C LYS A 99 -4.37 -10.30 -25.63
N GLN A 100 -4.77 -10.10 -26.90
CA GLN A 100 -4.44 -8.88 -27.63
C GLN A 100 -5.15 -7.63 -27.12
N LYS A 101 -6.44 -7.73 -26.72
CA LYS A 101 -7.14 -6.60 -26.10
C LYS A 101 -6.57 -6.23 -24.73
N LYS A 102 -6.13 -7.22 -23.93
CA LYS A 102 -5.49 -6.99 -22.62
C LYS A 102 -4.10 -6.35 -22.80
N ALA A 103 -3.34 -6.72 -23.82
CA ALA A 103 -2.04 -6.12 -24.14
C ALA A 103 -2.14 -4.69 -24.70
N GLN A 104 -3.19 -4.36 -25.44
CA GLN A 104 -3.44 -3.00 -25.92
C GLN A 104 -3.97 -2.06 -24.84
N ALA A 105 -4.82 -2.55 -23.93
CA ALA A 105 -5.26 -1.78 -22.77
C ALA A 105 -4.11 -1.49 -21.79
N LEU A 106 -3.14 -2.41 -21.66
CA LEU A 106 -1.92 -2.20 -20.85
C LEU A 106 -0.98 -1.14 -21.46
N LYS A 107 -0.99 -0.93 -22.79
CA LYS A 107 -0.16 0.07 -23.45
C LYS A 107 -0.71 1.50 -23.38
N ALA A 108 -1.98 1.66 -23.06
CA ALA A 108 -2.63 2.98 -22.97
C ALA A 108 -2.56 3.63 -21.57
N ALA A 109 -2.23 2.87 -20.54
CA ALA A 109 -2.04 3.38 -19.19
C ALA A 109 -0.53 3.53 -18.92
N GLN A 110 0.07 4.65 -19.29
CA GLN A 110 1.42 4.98 -18.84
C GLN A 110 1.34 5.35 -17.36
N PRO A 111 2.02 4.63 -16.46
CA PRO A 111 2.11 5.03 -15.06
C PRO A 111 2.96 6.29 -14.97
N ILE A 112 2.40 7.32 -14.34
CA ILE A 112 3.05 8.63 -14.17
C ILE A 112 4.35 8.54 -13.35
N PHE A 113 4.56 7.43 -12.64
CA PHE A 113 5.68 7.23 -11.70
C PHE A 113 6.75 6.20 -12.16
N GLY A 114 6.47 5.37 -13.14
CA GLY A 114 7.36 4.23 -13.48
C GLY A 114 8.64 4.56 -14.24
N SER A 115 8.70 5.71 -14.91
CA SER A 115 9.76 5.96 -15.90
C SER A 115 10.95 6.80 -15.41
N GLN A 116 10.89 7.42 -14.24
CA GLN A 116 11.93 8.37 -13.80
C GLN A 116 12.94 7.84 -12.79
N PHE A 117 12.74 6.65 -12.21
CA PHE A 117 13.71 6.03 -11.30
C PHE A 117 14.74 5.12 -12.02
N GLN A 118 14.93 5.26 -13.32
CA GLN A 118 15.99 4.54 -14.02
C GLN A 118 17.35 5.20 -13.75
N GLN A 119 18.00 4.81 -12.69
CA GLN A 119 19.45 4.96 -12.59
C GLN A 119 20.09 4.02 -13.63
N VAL A 120 20.61 4.59 -14.70
CA VAL A 120 21.32 3.86 -15.75
C VAL A 120 22.50 3.12 -15.14
N GLY A 121 22.45 1.78 -15.11
CA GLY A 121 23.56 0.92 -14.69
C GLY A 121 23.34 0.08 -13.42
N GLN A 122 22.23 0.20 -12.70
CA GLN A 122 21.95 -0.70 -11.57
C GLN A 122 21.13 -1.94 -12.02
N PRO A 123 21.42 -3.14 -11.46
CA PRO A 123 20.61 -4.33 -11.73
C PRO A 123 19.16 -4.05 -11.33
N ARG A 124 18.21 -4.38 -12.22
CA ARG A 124 16.77 -4.19 -11.95
C ARG A 124 16.36 -4.93 -10.68
N LYS A 125 15.71 -4.24 -9.76
CA LYS A 125 15.18 -4.84 -8.54
C LYS A 125 14.10 -5.89 -8.87
N PRO A 126 14.01 -6.99 -8.16
CA PRO A 126 13.09 -8.10 -8.47
C PRO A 126 11.61 -7.70 -8.58
N TYR A 127 11.19 -6.64 -7.90
CA TYR A 127 9.81 -6.14 -7.88
C TYR A 127 9.54 -5.03 -8.91
N GLN A 128 10.58 -4.55 -9.63
CA GLN A 128 10.43 -3.40 -10.52
C GLN A 128 9.38 -3.62 -11.61
N TRP A 129 9.25 -4.83 -12.09
CA TRP A 129 8.25 -5.19 -13.09
C TRP A 129 6.80 -4.97 -12.63
N LEU A 130 6.52 -5.07 -11.32
CA LEU A 130 5.18 -4.81 -10.75
C LEU A 130 4.80 -3.33 -10.86
N ILE A 131 5.78 -2.45 -10.69
CA ILE A 131 5.61 -1.00 -10.80
C ILE A 131 5.52 -0.62 -12.29
N ASP A 132 6.45 -1.11 -13.11
CA ASP A 132 6.51 -0.82 -14.54
C ASP A 132 5.26 -1.32 -15.29
N SER A 133 4.65 -2.42 -14.82
CA SER A 133 3.39 -2.95 -15.36
C SER A 133 2.13 -2.24 -14.85
N GLY A 134 2.25 -1.34 -13.87
CA GLY A 134 1.12 -0.69 -13.21
C GLY A 134 0.30 -1.61 -12.31
N LEU A 135 0.86 -2.76 -11.91
CA LEU A 135 0.23 -3.64 -10.91
C LEU A 135 0.34 -3.07 -9.50
N ILE A 136 1.36 -2.28 -9.23
CA ILE A 136 1.51 -1.49 -8.00
C ILE A 136 1.56 -0.02 -8.36
N GLU A 137 0.68 0.76 -7.75
CA GLU A 137 0.70 2.23 -7.79
C GLU A 137 0.90 2.75 -6.35
N ILE A 138 1.96 3.55 -6.14
CA ILE A 138 2.24 4.18 -4.85
C ILE A 138 2.06 5.67 -5.03
N GLU A 139 1.07 6.27 -4.36
CA GLU A 139 0.71 7.66 -4.55
C GLU A 139 0.39 8.34 -3.22
N ALA A 140 0.66 9.65 -3.13
CA ALA A 140 0.18 10.43 -2.01
C ALA A 140 -1.36 10.55 -2.05
N MET A 141 -1.97 10.58 -0.88
CA MET A 141 -3.43 10.59 -0.72
C MET A 141 -4.12 11.77 -1.44
N THR A 142 -3.41 12.88 -1.63
CA THR A 142 -3.92 14.05 -2.36
C THR A 142 -4.30 13.77 -3.82
N PHE A 143 -3.68 12.76 -4.45
CA PHE A 143 -3.94 12.39 -5.85
C PHE A 143 -5.12 11.44 -6.04
N ILE A 144 -5.64 10.89 -4.95
CA ILE A 144 -6.82 10.01 -4.95
C ILE A 144 -8.10 10.84 -5.13
N ARG A 145 -8.06 12.13 -4.79
CA ARG A 145 -9.22 13.04 -4.96
C ARG A 145 -9.60 13.12 -6.43
N GLY A 146 -10.91 12.92 -6.73
CA GLY A 146 -11.44 12.99 -8.09
C GLY A 146 -11.34 11.67 -8.89
N ARG A 147 -10.71 10.62 -8.37
CA ARG A 147 -10.65 9.30 -9.01
C ARG A 147 -11.68 8.35 -8.39
N SER A 148 -12.22 7.42 -9.18
CA SER A 148 -12.94 6.25 -8.71
C SER A 148 -12.04 5.03 -8.86
N ILE A 149 -11.84 4.27 -7.78
CA ILE A 149 -10.89 3.15 -7.72
C ILE A 149 -11.69 1.85 -7.68
N GLY A 150 -11.86 1.21 -8.85
CA GLY A 150 -12.54 -0.07 -9.00
C GLY A 150 -11.58 -1.24 -9.18
N HIS A 151 -12.00 -2.42 -8.75
CA HIS A 151 -11.24 -3.67 -8.87
C HIS A 151 -9.80 -3.58 -8.34
N ALA A 152 -9.61 -2.90 -7.21
CA ALA A 152 -8.31 -2.65 -6.64
C ALA A 152 -8.21 -3.10 -5.17
N PHE A 153 -7.02 -3.51 -4.77
CA PHE A 153 -6.68 -3.63 -3.37
C PHE A 153 -5.96 -2.34 -2.96
N MET A 154 -6.57 -1.56 -2.09
CA MET A 154 -6.01 -0.29 -1.63
C MET A 154 -5.53 -0.40 -0.19
N ILE A 155 -4.32 0.05 0.07
CA ILE A 155 -3.73 0.21 1.40
C ILE A 155 -3.56 1.70 1.66
N VAL A 156 -4.08 2.17 2.78
CA VAL A 156 -3.80 3.50 3.32
C VAL A 156 -3.01 3.33 4.59
N ASP A 157 -1.72 3.61 4.51
CA ASP A 157 -0.80 3.51 5.66
C ASP A 157 -0.77 4.81 6.46
N GLU A 158 -0.41 4.73 7.73
CA GLU A 158 -0.44 5.85 8.68
C GLU A 158 -1.80 6.57 8.74
N ALA A 159 -2.87 5.80 8.65
CA ALA A 159 -4.24 6.30 8.56
C ALA A 159 -4.71 7.04 9.82
N GLN A 160 -4.02 6.91 10.96
CA GLN A 160 -4.24 7.73 12.16
C GLN A 160 -3.95 9.21 11.92
N ASN A 161 -3.17 9.54 10.88
CA ASN A 161 -2.87 10.92 10.51
C ASN A 161 -3.93 11.55 9.58
N MET A 162 -4.98 10.81 9.22
CA MET A 162 -6.12 11.35 8.48
C MET A 162 -7.13 11.99 9.43
N THR A 163 -7.76 13.06 8.97
CA THR A 163 -9.00 13.55 9.55
C THR A 163 -10.16 12.59 9.23
N PRO A 164 -11.26 12.59 10.00
CA PRO A 164 -12.49 11.85 9.65
C PRO A 164 -13.04 12.19 8.27
N HIS A 165 -12.91 13.44 7.84
CA HIS A 165 -13.33 13.89 6.51
C HIS A 165 -12.49 13.27 5.39
N GLU A 166 -11.18 13.20 5.57
CA GLU A 166 -10.27 12.56 4.61
C GLU A 166 -10.51 11.05 4.52
N ALA A 167 -10.68 10.38 5.65
CA ALA A 167 -11.02 8.95 5.67
C ALA A 167 -12.34 8.68 4.93
N LYS A 168 -13.38 9.48 5.19
CA LYS A 168 -14.64 9.41 4.43
C LYS A 168 -14.41 9.63 2.94
N THR A 169 -13.62 10.64 2.57
CA THR A 169 -13.32 10.94 1.17
C THR A 169 -12.66 9.77 0.45
N VAL A 170 -11.68 9.11 1.08
CA VAL A 170 -11.01 7.92 0.53
C VAL A 170 -12.00 6.77 0.36
N ILE A 171 -12.73 6.42 1.42
CA ILE A 171 -13.64 5.27 1.41
C ILE A 171 -14.74 5.42 0.36
N THR A 172 -15.26 6.63 0.17
CA THR A 172 -16.31 6.90 -0.84
C THR A 172 -15.80 6.89 -2.28
N ARG A 173 -14.49 6.82 -2.52
CA ARG A 173 -13.87 6.66 -3.85
C ARG A 173 -13.64 5.21 -4.23
N ILE A 174 -13.82 4.29 -3.28
CA ILE A 174 -13.66 2.86 -3.53
C ILE A 174 -14.84 2.37 -4.35
N GLY A 175 -14.55 1.92 -5.55
CA GLY A 175 -15.52 1.37 -6.49
C GLY A 175 -15.77 -0.12 -6.29
N GLU A 176 -16.62 -0.66 -7.12
CA GLU A 176 -17.00 -2.07 -7.09
C GLU A 176 -15.79 -3.01 -7.25
N GLY A 177 -15.87 -4.18 -6.60
CA GLY A 177 -14.83 -5.20 -6.67
C GLY A 177 -13.51 -4.80 -5.97
N SER A 178 -13.52 -3.73 -5.15
CA SER A 178 -12.31 -3.26 -4.47
C SER A 178 -12.34 -3.54 -2.97
N LYS A 179 -11.14 -3.58 -2.38
CA LYS A 179 -10.89 -3.68 -0.95
C LYS A 179 -10.05 -2.49 -0.50
N VAL A 180 -10.38 -1.91 0.64
CA VAL A 180 -9.52 -0.91 1.31
C VAL A 180 -9.10 -1.40 2.68
N VAL A 181 -7.83 -1.22 2.99
CA VAL A 181 -7.20 -1.52 4.28
C VAL A 181 -6.62 -0.22 4.82
N LEU A 182 -7.14 0.25 5.96
CA LEU A 182 -6.60 1.38 6.69
C LEU A 182 -5.68 0.85 7.79
N ILE A 183 -4.43 1.27 7.77
CA ILE A 183 -3.41 0.81 8.69
C ILE A 183 -2.93 1.98 9.54
N GLY A 184 -2.75 1.78 10.83
CA GLY A 184 -2.20 2.84 11.66
C GLY A 184 -1.81 2.43 13.08
N ASP A 185 -1.16 3.36 13.74
CA ASP A 185 -0.78 3.31 15.14
C ASP A 185 -1.45 4.48 15.88
N LEU A 186 -2.32 4.17 16.82
CA LEU A 186 -3.10 5.19 17.55
C LEU A 186 -2.25 6.00 18.53
N ASP A 187 -1.06 5.48 18.89
CA ASP A 187 -0.11 6.14 19.77
C ASP A 187 0.84 7.11 18.99
N GLN A 188 0.82 7.05 17.63
CA GLN A 188 1.68 7.85 16.74
C GLN A 188 0.87 8.80 15.86
N VAL A 189 0.13 9.71 16.46
CA VAL A 189 -0.63 10.74 15.73
C VAL A 189 0.22 12.00 15.61
N ASP A 190 0.71 12.29 14.39
CA ASP A 190 1.59 13.42 14.11
C ASP A 190 0.83 14.65 13.59
N THR A 191 -0.42 14.45 13.14
CA THR A 191 -1.24 15.53 12.57
C THR A 191 -1.74 16.45 13.69
N PRO A 192 -1.48 17.77 13.63
CA PRO A 192 -2.01 18.73 14.59
C PRO A 192 -3.54 18.63 14.72
N TYR A 193 -4.04 18.81 15.95
CA TYR A 193 -5.49 18.76 16.32
C TYR A 193 -6.15 17.39 16.18
N LEU A 194 -5.39 16.33 15.89
CA LEU A 194 -5.87 14.96 15.99
C LEU A 194 -5.25 14.29 17.21
N ASP A 195 -5.96 13.29 17.74
CA ASP A 195 -5.48 12.40 18.78
C ASP A 195 -5.85 10.95 18.51
N GLY A 196 -5.48 10.04 19.40
CA GLY A 196 -5.78 8.62 19.29
C GLY A 196 -7.28 8.28 19.26
N LYS A 197 -8.16 9.24 19.57
CA LYS A 197 -9.63 9.03 19.64
C LYS A 197 -10.39 9.78 18.55
N SER A 198 -9.82 10.85 17.99
CA SER A 198 -10.50 11.77 17.06
C SER A 198 -10.03 11.65 15.60
N ASN A 199 -9.05 10.77 15.33
CA ASN A 199 -8.49 10.60 13.98
C ASN A 199 -9.40 9.77 13.05
N GLY A 200 -9.10 9.83 11.74
CA GLY A 200 -9.88 9.18 10.70
C GLY A 200 -9.89 7.65 10.79
N LEU A 201 -8.82 7.02 11.28
CA LEU A 201 -8.74 5.57 11.43
C LEU A 201 -9.72 5.07 12.50
N ILE A 202 -9.66 5.65 13.72
CA ILE A 202 -10.55 5.25 14.81
C ILE A 202 -12.00 5.65 14.52
N HIS A 203 -12.22 6.82 13.93
CA HIS A 203 -13.55 7.24 13.50
C HIS A 203 -14.18 6.24 12.53
N THR A 204 -13.41 5.79 11.54
CA THR A 204 -13.87 4.78 10.57
C THR A 204 -14.15 3.45 11.28
N HIS A 205 -13.26 3.00 12.15
CA HIS A 205 -13.44 1.78 12.92
C HIS A 205 -14.75 1.81 13.71
N GLU A 206 -14.97 2.84 14.51
CA GLU A 206 -16.15 2.95 15.37
C GLU A 206 -17.47 3.05 14.57
N ARG A 207 -17.46 3.74 13.45
CA ARG A 207 -18.65 3.91 12.62
C ARG A 207 -18.98 2.70 11.75
N MET A 208 -17.96 1.92 11.38
CA MET A 208 -18.13 0.82 10.44
C MET A 208 -18.09 -0.56 11.10
N LYS A 209 -17.71 -0.64 12.38
CA LYS A 209 -17.72 -1.94 13.10
C LYS A 209 -19.13 -2.53 13.12
N GLY A 210 -19.21 -3.85 13.00
CA GLY A 210 -20.48 -4.59 12.97
C GLY A 210 -21.15 -4.70 11.61
N HIS A 211 -20.70 -3.98 10.58
CA HIS A 211 -21.20 -4.18 9.22
C HIS A 211 -20.53 -5.39 8.55
N SER A 212 -21.30 -6.19 7.81
CA SER A 212 -20.85 -7.44 7.18
C SER A 212 -19.70 -7.28 6.18
N ILE A 213 -19.51 -6.07 5.63
CA ILE A 213 -18.45 -5.73 4.68
C ILE A 213 -17.19 -5.18 5.36
N THR A 214 -17.10 -5.24 6.69
CA THR A 214 -15.98 -4.68 7.46
C THR A 214 -15.32 -5.74 8.33
N ALA A 215 -14.00 -5.58 8.53
CA ALA A 215 -13.22 -6.40 9.43
C ALA A 215 -12.21 -5.54 10.19
N ASN A 216 -11.84 -5.99 11.38
CA ASN A 216 -10.88 -5.32 12.24
C ASN A 216 -9.76 -6.29 12.61
N VAL A 217 -8.53 -5.83 12.52
CA VAL A 217 -7.34 -6.60 12.87
C VAL A 217 -6.51 -5.79 13.86
N ARG A 218 -6.05 -6.42 14.91
CA ARG A 218 -5.12 -5.81 15.87
C ARG A 218 -3.86 -6.66 15.96
N LEU A 219 -2.72 -6.05 15.64
CA LEU A 219 -1.41 -6.66 15.80
C LEU A 219 -0.83 -6.23 17.15
N ILE A 220 -0.51 -7.20 17.99
CA ILE A 220 -0.13 -6.95 19.39
C ILE A 220 1.38 -7.10 19.58
N HIS A 221 1.99 -8.08 18.89
CA HIS A 221 3.39 -8.42 19.10
C HIS A 221 4.31 -7.63 18.18
N GLY A 222 5.29 -6.93 18.75
CA GLY A 222 6.38 -6.32 18.02
C GLY A 222 7.33 -7.38 17.46
N VAL A 223 7.81 -7.16 16.24
CA VAL A 223 8.79 -8.06 15.55
C VAL A 223 10.16 -7.36 15.35
N ARG A 224 10.34 -6.20 15.97
CA ARG A 224 11.60 -5.45 15.97
C ARG A 224 12.53 -5.90 17.10
N SER A 225 13.64 -5.17 17.27
CA SER A 225 14.61 -5.45 18.34
C SER A 225 14.01 -5.24 19.74
N ALA A 226 14.57 -5.92 20.74
CA ALA A 226 14.18 -5.74 22.14
C ALA A 226 14.26 -4.27 22.60
N LEU A 227 15.20 -3.48 22.09
CA LEU A 227 15.30 -2.04 22.36
C LEU A 227 14.10 -1.27 21.84
N SER A 228 13.66 -1.57 20.60
CA SER A 228 12.48 -0.93 19.99
C SER A 228 11.19 -1.27 20.74
N GLU A 229 11.09 -2.50 21.22
CA GLU A 229 9.93 -2.95 22.00
C GLU A 229 9.90 -2.26 23.36
N LEU A 230 11.04 -2.22 24.06
CA LEU A 230 11.15 -1.52 25.34
C LEU A 230 10.81 -0.02 25.18
N ALA A 231 11.38 0.64 24.18
CA ALA A 231 11.10 2.06 23.92
C ALA A 231 9.59 2.33 23.71
N SER A 232 8.90 1.46 22.96
CA SER A 232 7.46 1.61 22.71
C SER A 232 6.57 1.35 23.92
N GLN A 233 7.13 0.76 25.00
CA GLN A 233 6.42 0.50 26.25
C GLN A 233 6.64 1.59 27.31
N VAL A 234 7.79 2.26 27.29
CA VAL A 234 8.20 3.19 28.37
C VAL A 234 8.25 4.65 27.96
N MET A 235 8.19 4.95 26.66
CA MET A 235 8.16 6.31 26.09
C MET A 235 6.79 6.62 25.52
#